data_9c59a3844e841245f181e778d725a77d
#
_entry.id   9c59a3844e841245f181e778d725a77d
#
_cell.length_a   1.000
_cell.length_b   1.000
_cell.length_c   1.000
_cell.angle_alpha   90.00
_cell.angle_beta   90.00
_cell.angle_gamma   90.00
#
_symmetry.space_group_name_H-M   'P 1'
#
loop_
_entity.id
_entity.type
_entity.pdbx_description
1 polymer ?
#
loop_
_entity_poly.entity_id
_entity_poly.type
_entity_poly.pdbx_seq_one_letter_code
_entity_poly.pdbx_strand_id
1 'polypeptide(L)'
;HVRSRRQRQMCIRDSNGEFQRAGELAYGQIPDLERQLNEAETADQSQTGSMVEETVTADHVAQVVSRWTGIPVDRMLEGERDKLLRMEDVLGQRVVGQGEAVQAVSRAVRRARAGLQDPNRPIGSFIFLGPTGVGKTELTKALAGFLFDEETAMVRIDMSEFMEKHSVARLIGAPPGYVGYEEGGVLTEAVRRRPYQVILFDEIEKAHPDVFNCLLYTS
;
A
#
# COMPACT_ATOMS: atom_id res chain seq x y z
N HIS A 1 33.97 2.58 -9.41
CA HIS A 1 34.82 2.63 -10.61
C HIS A 1 36.29 2.96 -10.30
N VAL A 2 36.60 3.83 -9.34
CA VAL A 2 37.95 4.22 -8.93
C VAL A 2 38.71 3.05 -8.27
N ARG A 3 38.03 2.30 -7.39
CA ARG A 3 38.57 1.11 -6.68
C ARG A 3 39.05 0.04 -7.66
N SER A 4 38.24 -0.28 -8.67
CA SER A 4 38.56 -1.28 -9.70
C SER A 4 39.75 -0.89 -10.58
N ARG A 5 39.98 0.40 -10.85
CA ARG A 5 41.08 0.88 -11.67
C ARG A 5 42.43 0.78 -10.96
N ARG A 6 42.49 1.11 -9.68
CA ARG A 6 43.72 1.04 -8.88
C ARG A 6 44.12 -0.39 -8.52
N GLN A 7 43.16 -1.25 -8.24
CA GLN A 7 43.42 -2.69 -8.07
C GLN A 7 44.02 -3.31 -9.35
N ARG A 8 43.52 -2.96 -10.54
CA ARG A 8 44.12 -3.41 -11.79
C ARG A 8 45.52 -2.86 -12.00
N GLN A 9 45.78 -1.61 -11.64
CA GLN A 9 47.14 -1.05 -11.72
C GLN A 9 48.11 -1.75 -10.77
N MET A 10 47.69 -2.16 -9.58
CA MET A 10 48.45 -2.95 -8.63
C MET A 10 48.82 -4.31 -9.23
N CYS A 11 47.87 -5.05 -9.77
CA CYS A 11 48.13 -6.36 -10.40
C CYS A 11 49.03 -6.26 -11.63
N ILE A 12 48.92 -5.22 -12.46
CA ILE A 12 49.80 -5.01 -13.61
C ILE A 12 51.23 -4.72 -13.18
N ARG A 13 51.44 -3.93 -12.14
CA ARG A 13 52.76 -3.57 -11.61
C ARG A 13 53.41 -4.72 -10.89
N ASP A 14 52.64 -5.55 -10.19
CA ASP A 14 53.13 -6.77 -9.56
C ASP A 14 53.62 -7.77 -10.61
N SER A 15 52.91 -7.95 -11.72
CA SER A 15 53.33 -8.80 -12.84
C SER A 15 54.52 -8.26 -13.61
N ASN A 16 54.82 -6.96 -13.54
CA ASN A 16 56.01 -6.34 -14.13
C ASN A 16 57.23 -6.29 -13.20
N GLY A 17 57.12 -6.82 -11.98
CA GLY A 17 58.22 -6.84 -10.98
C GLY A 17 58.41 -5.53 -10.20
N GLU A 18 57.47 -4.58 -10.27
CA GLU A 18 57.49 -3.32 -9.52
C GLU A 18 56.93 -3.48 -8.08
N PHE A 19 57.51 -4.43 -7.32
CA PHE A 19 57.02 -4.83 -5.97
C PHE A 19 56.95 -3.67 -4.97
N GLN A 20 57.91 -2.73 -5.03
CA GLN A 20 57.91 -1.57 -4.14
C GLN A 20 56.71 -0.69 -4.35
N ARG A 21 56.33 -0.44 -5.60
CA ARG A 21 55.19 0.35 -5.97
C ARG A 21 53.82 -0.36 -5.72
N ALA A 22 53.82 -1.69 -5.88
CA ALA A 22 52.70 -2.52 -5.52
C ALA A 22 52.45 -2.51 -4.01
N GLY A 23 53.51 -2.55 -3.18
CA GLY A 23 53.41 -2.39 -1.73
C GLY A 23 52.90 -1.03 -1.28
N GLU A 24 53.39 0.07 -1.86
CA GLU A 24 52.88 1.44 -1.58
C GLU A 24 51.36 1.57 -1.91
N LEU A 25 50.92 0.95 -2.99
CA LEU A 25 49.51 0.93 -3.35
C LEU A 25 48.68 0.07 -2.40
N ALA A 26 49.15 -1.13 -2.07
CA ALA A 26 48.40 -2.10 -1.26
C ALA A 26 48.26 -1.66 0.22
N TYR A 27 49.38 -1.18 0.79
CA TYR A 27 49.43 -0.90 2.23
C TYR A 27 49.33 0.59 2.58
N GLY A 28 49.45 1.49 1.60
CA GLY A 28 49.36 2.92 1.81
C GLY A 28 48.09 3.49 1.18
N GLN A 29 48.07 3.60 -0.14
CA GLN A 29 47.03 4.37 -0.84
C GLN A 29 45.66 3.72 -0.85
N ILE A 30 45.53 2.42 -0.92
CA ILE A 30 44.22 1.75 -0.97
C ILE A 30 43.51 1.83 0.38
N PRO A 31 44.15 1.49 1.53
CA PRO A 31 43.50 1.62 2.85
C PRO A 31 43.13 3.06 3.20
N ASP A 32 43.96 4.04 2.85
CA ASP A 32 43.66 5.46 3.10
C ASP A 32 42.45 5.94 2.30
N LEU A 33 42.32 5.54 1.06
CA LEU A 33 41.18 5.87 0.22
C LEU A 33 39.91 5.15 0.64
N GLU A 34 40.05 3.91 1.14
CA GLU A 34 38.90 3.18 1.72
C GLU A 34 38.39 3.85 2.99
N ARG A 35 39.30 4.35 3.83
CA ARG A 35 38.93 5.13 5.02
C ARG A 35 38.21 6.42 4.64
N GLN A 36 38.76 7.20 3.69
CA GLN A 36 38.15 8.46 3.22
C GLN A 36 36.76 8.21 2.60
N LEU A 37 36.58 7.11 1.89
CA LEU A 37 35.31 6.74 1.29
C LEU A 37 34.28 6.40 2.36
N ASN A 38 34.65 5.60 3.36
CA ASN A 38 33.77 5.28 4.49
C ASN A 38 33.42 6.53 5.34
N GLU A 39 34.40 7.46 5.55
CA GLU A 39 34.14 8.71 6.25
C GLU A 39 33.20 9.63 5.45
N ALA A 40 33.32 9.68 4.12
CA ALA A 40 32.42 10.42 3.25
C ALA A 40 31.03 9.80 3.21
N GLU A 41 30.91 8.47 3.11
CA GLU A 41 29.62 7.75 3.14
C GLU A 41 28.89 7.95 4.48
N THR A 42 29.64 7.92 5.60
CA THR A 42 29.04 8.18 6.94
C THR A 42 28.65 9.65 7.13
N ALA A 43 29.40 10.59 6.56
CA ALA A 43 29.06 12.00 6.57
C ALA A 43 27.81 12.30 5.72
N ASP A 44 27.66 11.65 4.59
CA ASP A 44 26.48 11.77 3.72
C ASP A 44 25.22 11.18 4.37
N GLN A 45 25.35 10.04 5.06
CA GLN A 45 24.26 9.45 5.84
C GLN A 45 23.84 10.29 7.05
N SER A 46 24.74 11.13 7.59
CA SER A 46 24.45 12.03 8.70
C SER A 46 23.83 13.36 8.26
N GLN A 47 23.93 13.73 6.98
CA GLN A 47 23.26 14.89 6.40
C GLN A 47 21.84 14.52 5.93
N THR A 48 20.94 14.26 6.88
CA THR A 48 19.48 14.12 6.66
C THR A 48 18.81 15.40 6.09
N GLY A 49 19.54 16.21 5.36
CA GLY A 49 19.08 17.48 4.82
C GLY A 49 19.44 17.74 3.36
N SER A 50 20.02 16.76 2.64
CA SER A 50 20.26 16.92 1.21
C SER A 50 18.92 16.93 0.46
N MET A 51 18.56 18.07 -0.13
CA MET A 51 17.34 18.24 -0.93
C MET A 51 17.33 17.39 -2.22
N VAL A 52 18.43 16.76 -2.56
CA VAL A 52 18.59 15.98 -3.80
C VAL A 52 19.38 14.71 -3.50
N GLU A 53 18.70 13.57 -3.55
CA GLU A 53 19.37 12.28 -3.55
C GLU A 53 19.91 11.97 -4.95
N GLU A 54 21.20 11.63 -5.05
CA GLU A 54 21.86 11.37 -6.33
C GLU A 54 21.52 10.00 -6.94
N THR A 55 20.93 9.11 -6.16
CA THR A 55 20.56 7.75 -6.60
C THR A 55 19.07 7.56 -6.61
N VAL A 56 18.53 7.13 -7.76
CA VAL A 56 17.12 6.74 -7.86
C VAL A 56 16.93 5.37 -7.21
N THR A 57 16.19 5.35 -6.10
CA THR A 57 15.82 4.11 -5.39
C THR A 57 14.44 3.61 -5.83
N ALA A 58 14.08 2.39 -5.42
CA ALA A 58 12.75 1.84 -5.66
C ALA A 58 11.66 2.70 -5.00
N ASP A 59 11.98 3.33 -3.86
CA ASP A 59 11.06 4.19 -3.11
C ASP A 59 10.74 5.48 -3.87
N HIS A 60 11.72 6.08 -4.55
CA HIS A 60 11.48 7.24 -5.41
C HIS A 60 10.54 6.91 -6.57
N VAL A 61 10.72 5.76 -7.20
CA VAL A 61 9.82 5.29 -8.26
C VAL A 61 8.43 5.07 -7.72
N ALA A 62 8.31 4.44 -6.54
CA ALA A 62 7.04 4.20 -5.87
C ALA A 62 6.31 5.51 -5.54
N GLN A 63 7.02 6.54 -5.03
CA GLN A 63 6.45 7.86 -4.75
C GLN A 63 5.92 8.55 -6.02
N VAL A 64 6.66 8.48 -7.12
CA VAL A 64 6.21 9.06 -8.40
C VAL A 64 4.97 8.35 -8.91
N VAL A 65 4.96 7.02 -8.88
CA VAL A 65 3.79 6.20 -9.27
C VAL A 65 2.61 6.51 -8.37
N SER A 66 2.82 6.63 -7.06
CA SER A 66 1.79 6.99 -6.08
C SER A 66 1.14 8.34 -6.42
N ARG A 67 1.93 9.36 -6.75
CA ARG A 67 1.42 10.68 -7.15
C ARG A 67 0.63 10.66 -8.45
N TRP A 68 1.03 9.86 -9.42
CA TRP A 68 0.36 9.81 -10.74
C TRP A 68 -0.91 8.99 -10.72
N THR A 69 -0.92 7.89 -9.99
CA THR A 69 -2.05 6.93 -9.98
C THR A 69 -3.00 7.16 -8.82
N GLY A 70 -2.59 7.90 -7.77
CA GLY A 70 -3.30 8.02 -6.51
C GLY A 70 -3.29 6.74 -5.67
N ILE A 71 -2.44 5.76 -6.03
CA ILE A 71 -2.26 4.50 -5.31
C ILE A 71 -1.09 4.68 -4.34
N PRO A 72 -1.23 4.48 -3.03
CA PRO A 72 -0.16 4.66 -2.04
C PRO A 72 0.88 3.53 -2.09
N VAL A 73 1.55 3.37 -3.24
CA VAL A 73 2.52 2.28 -3.51
C VAL A 73 3.78 2.44 -2.66
N ASP A 74 4.20 3.68 -2.41
CA ASP A 74 5.31 4.06 -1.55
C ASP A 74 5.15 3.51 -0.13
N ARG A 75 3.95 3.58 0.41
CA ARG A 75 3.63 3.10 1.77
C ARG A 75 3.37 1.59 1.85
N MET A 76 3.11 0.96 0.71
CA MET A 76 2.90 -0.50 0.63
C MET A 76 4.21 -1.29 0.68
N LEU A 77 5.37 -0.66 0.45
CA LEU A 77 6.68 -1.31 0.42
C LEU A 77 7.37 -1.36 1.78
N GLU A 78 7.14 -0.37 2.64
CA GLU A 78 7.81 -0.28 3.94
C GLU A 78 7.11 -1.12 5.03
N GLY A 79 7.80 -2.13 5.52
CA GLY A 79 7.42 -2.83 6.74
C GLY A 79 6.05 -3.52 6.75
N GLU A 80 5.48 -3.84 5.58
CA GLU A 80 4.13 -4.44 5.46
C GLU A 80 3.95 -5.66 6.38
N ARG A 81 4.98 -6.45 6.50
CA ARG A 81 4.93 -7.68 7.29
C ARG A 81 4.77 -7.40 8.78
N ASP A 82 5.54 -6.46 9.31
CA ASP A 82 5.49 -6.08 10.72
C ASP A 82 4.22 -5.28 11.03
N LYS A 83 3.79 -4.44 10.09
CA LYS A 83 2.52 -3.70 10.16
C LYS A 83 1.34 -4.69 10.25
N LEU A 84 1.30 -5.70 9.40
CA LEU A 84 0.24 -6.72 9.40
C LEU A 84 0.23 -7.60 10.66
N LEU A 85 1.40 -7.85 11.26
CA LEU A 85 1.48 -8.58 12.54
C LEU A 85 0.88 -7.79 13.70
N ARG A 86 1.03 -6.46 13.71
CA ARG A 86 0.49 -5.56 14.74
C ARG A 86 -0.93 -5.07 14.47
N MET A 87 -1.56 -5.51 13.38
CA MET A 87 -2.87 -5.04 12.93
C MET A 87 -3.95 -5.15 14.03
N GLU A 88 -3.98 -6.26 14.74
CA GLU A 88 -4.97 -6.49 15.81
C GLU A 88 -4.82 -5.49 16.95
N ASP A 89 -3.59 -5.19 17.36
CA ASP A 89 -3.30 -4.23 18.42
C ASP A 89 -3.71 -2.81 18.00
N VAL A 90 -3.34 -2.42 16.78
CA VAL A 90 -3.66 -1.08 16.24
C VAL A 90 -5.17 -0.87 16.09
N LEU A 91 -5.87 -1.84 15.50
CA LEU A 91 -7.33 -1.76 15.37
C LEU A 91 -8.03 -1.85 16.73
N GLY A 92 -7.53 -2.68 17.65
CA GLY A 92 -8.08 -2.85 19.00
C GLY A 92 -7.98 -1.62 19.89
N GLN A 93 -6.98 -0.76 19.67
CA GLN A 93 -6.86 0.53 20.36
C GLN A 93 -7.99 1.51 19.97
N ARG A 94 -8.44 1.46 18.72
CA ARG A 94 -9.54 2.32 18.23
C ARG A 94 -10.92 1.72 18.48
N VAL A 95 -11.05 0.41 18.32
CA VAL A 95 -12.35 -0.28 18.41
C VAL A 95 -12.34 -1.17 19.64
N VAL A 96 -12.75 -0.59 20.75
CA VAL A 96 -12.77 -1.27 22.05
C VAL A 96 -13.95 -2.23 22.14
N GLY A 97 -13.72 -3.43 22.66
CA GLY A 97 -14.78 -4.40 22.95
C GLY A 97 -15.24 -5.27 21.77
N GLN A 98 -14.60 -5.16 20.58
CA GLN A 98 -14.95 -5.93 19.39
C GLN A 98 -13.80 -6.84 18.95
N GLY A 99 -13.17 -7.55 19.88
CA GLY A 99 -11.97 -8.36 19.62
C GLY A 99 -12.18 -9.44 18.56
N GLU A 100 -13.33 -10.10 18.50
CA GLU A 100 -13.64 -11.12 17.49
C GLU A 100 -13.72 -10.53 16.08
N ALA A 101 -14.38 -9.37 15.93
CA ALA A 101 -14.48 -8.69 14.65
C ALA A 101 -13.10 -8.21 14.17
N VAL A 102 -12.29 -7.62 15.04
CA VAL A 102 -10.92 -7.20 14.75
C VAL A 102 -10.06 -8.38 14.29
N GLN A 103 -10.13 -9.52 15.01
CA GLN A 103 -9.39 -10.71 14.62
C GLN A 103 -9.85 -11.30 13.28
N ALA A 104 -11.16 -11.35 13.02
CA ALA A 104 -11.70 -11.87 11.77
C ALA A 104 -11.21 -11.03 10.57
N VAL A 105 -11.28 -9.70 10.69
CA VAL A 105 -10.79 -8.77 9.66
C VAL A 105 -9.28 -8.94 9.46
N SER A 106 -8.51 -8.93 10.53
CA SER A 106 -7.05 -9.06 10.48
C SER A 106 -6.59 -10.36 9.83
N ARG A 107 -7.26 -11.48 10.14
CA ARG A 107 -6.97 -12.79 9.52
C ARG A 107 -7.26 -12.77 8.02
N ALA A 108 -8.37 -12.17 7.60
CA ALA A 108 -8.72 -12.10 6.19
C ALA A 108 -7.73 -11.24 5.40
N VAL A 109 -7.34 -10.08 5.93
CA VAL A 109 -6.35 -9.20 5.32
C VAL A 109 -4.99 -9.91 5.21
N ARG A 110 -4.51 -10.54 6.29
CA ARG A 110 -3.26 -11.31 6.28
C ARG A 110 -3.29 -12.45 5.25
N ARG A 111 -4.40 -13.17 5.13
CA ARG A 111 -4.56 -14.26 4.16
C ARG A 111 -4.52 -13.74 2.71
N ALA A 112 -5.19 -12.63 2.43
CA ALA A 112 -5.18 -12.01 1.11
C ALA A 112 -3.77 -11.50 0.74
N ARG A 113 -3.07 -10.85 1.69
CA ARG A 113 -1.70 -10.35 1.47
C ARG A 113 -0.66 -11.47 1.37
N ALA A 114 -0.93 -12.65 1.91
CA ALA A 114 -0.09 -13.84 1.74
C ALA A 114 -0.28 -14.52 0.35
N GLY A 115 -1.13 -13.97 -0.53
CA GLY A 115 -1.39 -14.55 -1.86
C GLY A 115 -2.24 -15.83 -1.83
N LEU A 116 -2.90 -16.13 -0.71
CA LEU A 116 -3.73 -17.31 -0.54
C LEU A 116 -5.17 -17.12 -1.04
N GLN A 117 -5.46 -16.00 -1.67
CA GLN A 117 -6.77 -15.63 -2.19
C GLN A 117 -6.69 -15.33 -3.69
N ASP A 118 -7.80 -15.53 -4.41
CA ASP A 118 -7.92 -15.18 -5.82
C ASP A 118 -7.69 -13.67 -6.02
N PRO A 119 -6.75 -13.25 -6.89
CA PRO A 119 -6.44 -11.84 -7.14
C PRO A 119 -7.63 -11.04 -7.73
N ASN A 120 -8.61 -11.72 -8.32
CA ASN A 120 -9.82 -11.09 -8.87
C ASN A 120 -10.91 -10.85 -7.82
N ARG A 121 -10.69 -11.27 -6.57
CA ARG A 121 -11.63 -11.06 -5.46
C ARG A 121 -11.17 -9.92 -4.56
N PRO A 122 -12.12 -9.25 -3.89
CA PRO A 122 -11.78 -8.22 -2.90
C PRO A 122 -10.96 -8.85 -1.76
N ILE A 123 -10.11 -8.07 -1.11
CA ILE A 123 -9.25 -8.47 0.02
C ILE A 123 -10.07 -9.16 1.13
N GLY A 124 -11.30 -8.72 1.33
CA GLY A 124 -12.26 -9.36 2.23
C GLY A 124 -13.63 -8.73 2.10
N SER A 125 -14.67 -9.54 2.22
CA SER A 125 -16.06 -9.11 2.34
C SER A 125 -16.56 -9.50 3.73
N PHE A 126 -17.10 -8.53 4.47
CA PHE A 126 -17.54 -8.72 5.85
C PHE A 126 -18.95 -8.20 6.03
N ILE A 127 -19.74 -8.91 6.81
CA ILE A 127 -21.06 -8.48 7.26
C ILE A 127 -20.99 -8.28 8.77
N PHE A 128 -21.22 -7.07 9.24
CA PHE A 128 -21.27 -6.72 10.65
C PHE A 128 -22.73 -6.57 11.11
N LEU A 129 -23.17 -7.48 11.95
CA LEU A 129 -24.51 -7.49 12.52
C LEU A 129 -24.43 -6.98 13.97
N GLY A 130 -25.37 -6.10 14.33
CA GLY A 130 -25.44 -5.59 15.71
C GLY A 130 -26.17 -4.24 15.79
N PRO A 131 -26.52 -3.79 16.99
CA PRO A 131 -27.20 -2.53 17.21
C PRO A 131 -26.35 -1.32 16.79
N THR A 132 -26.97 -0.14 16.73
CA THR A 132 -26.26 1.12 16.49
C THR A 132 -25.31 1.44 17.62
N GLY A 133 -24.18 2.11 17.31
CA GLY A 133 -23.21 2.56 18.32
C GLY A 133 -22.16 1.53 18.76
N VAL A 134 -22.20 0.27 18.27
CA VAL A 134 -21.21 -0.76 18.64
C VAL A 134 -19.87 -0.67 17.91
N GLY A 135 -19.68 0.34 17.06
CA GLY A 135 -18.40 0.58 16.39
C GLY A 135 -18.25 0.03 14.98
N LYS A 136 -19.32 -0.43 14.30
CA LYS A 136 -19.26 -0.96 12.93
C LYS A 136 -18.59 0.00 11.95
N THR A 137 -19.04 1.25 11.92
CA THR A 137 -18.47 2.29 11.04
C THR A 137 -17.07 2.70 11.48
N GLU A 138 -16.80 2.72 12.78
CA GLU A 138 -15.46 3.06 13.30
C GLU A 138 -14.43 1.99 12.94
N LEU A 139 -14.79 0.71 13.00
CA LEU A 139 -13.92 -0.37 12.54
C LEU A 139 -13.57 -0.21 11.05
N THR A 140 -14.53 0.20 10.23
CA THR A 140 -14.30 0.42 8.79
C THR A 140 -13.36 1.60 8.54
N LYS A 141 -13.49 2.70 9.29
CA LYS A 141 -12.58 3.84 9.24
C LYS A 141 -11.17 3.47 9.71
N ALA A 142 -11.09 2.74 10.84
CA ALA A 142 -9.82 2.25 11.36
C ALA A 142 -9.12 1.34 10.35
N LEU A 143 -9.87 0.49 9.65
CA LEU A 143 -9.36 -0.38 8.60
C LEU A 143 -8.83 0.42 7.41
N ALA A 144 -9.56 1.45 6.95
CA ALA A 144 -9.12 2.33 5.85
C ALA A 144 -7.82 3.06 6.24
N GLY A 145 -7.76 3.65 7.44
CA GLY A 145 -6.56 4.29 7.97
C GLY A 145 -5.39 3.34 8.11
N PHE A 146 -5.64 2.08 8.49
CA PHE A 146 -4.59 1.08 8.60
C PHE A 146 -4.03 0.61 7.25
N LEU A 147 -4.92 0.31 6.28
CA LEU A 147 -4.53 -0.23 4.98
C LEU A 147 -3.95 0.82 4.04
N PHE A 148 -4.47 2.04 4.08
CA PHE A 148 -4.17 3.09 3.12
C PHE A 148 -3.56 4.34 3.76
N ASP A 149 -3.35 4.31 5.09
CA ASP A 149 -2.87 5.43 5.91
C ASP A 149 -3.73 6.72 5.76
N GLU A 150 -4.94 6.57 5.23
CA GLU A 150 -5.89 7.64 5.02
C GLU A 150 -7.31 7.18 5.39
N GLU A 151 -7.91 7.77 6.41
CA GLU A 151 -9.28 7.43 6.83
C GLU A 151 -10.33 7.78 5.78
N THR A 152 -10.02 8.71 4.89
CA THR A 152 -10.87 9.13 3.78
C THR A 152 -10.80 8.17 2.59
N ALA A 153 -9.87 7.18 2.59
CA ALA A 153 -9.85 6.09 1.61
C ALA A 153 -11.01 5.10 1.84
N MET A 154 -12.21 5.64 2.05
CA MET A 154 -13.43 4.91 2.28
C MET A 154 -14.59 5.55 1.52
N VAL A 155 -15.37 4.73 0.82
CA VAL A 155 -16.66 5.11 0.24
C VAL A 155 -17.76 4.55 1.13
N ARG A 156 -18.59 5.43 1.64
CA ARG A 156 -19.79 5.07 2.39
C ARG A 156 -21.02 5.26 1.50
N ILE A 157 -21.80 4.19 1.36
CA ILE A 157 -23.03 4.18 0.60
C ILE A 157 -24.16 3.79 1.56
N ASP A 158 -25.10 4.69 1.74
CA ASP A 158 -26.30 4.44 2.54
C ASP A 158 -27.33 3.69 1.68
N MET A 159 -27.61 2.46 2.06
CA MET A 159 -28.53 1.60 1.31
C MET A 159 -30.00 2.01 1.46
N SER A 160 -30.33 2.88 2.38
CA SER A 160 -31.67 3.46 2.48
C SER A 160 -32.06 4.31 1.25
N GLU A 161 -31.06 4.83 0.51
CA GLU A 161 -31.32 5.53 -0.76
C GLU A 161 -31.56 4.57 -1.94
N PHE A 162 -31.37 3.28 -1.74
CA PHE A 162 -31.46 2.23 -2.77
C PHE A 162 -32.54 1.19 -2.48
N MET A 163 -33.65 1.64 -1.89
CA MET A 163 -34.83 0.81 -1.56
C MET A 163 -35.64 0.42 -2.79
N GLU A 164 -35.59 1.22 -3.85
CA GLU A 164 -36.39 1.02 -5.05
C GLU A 164 -35.60 0.29 -6.14
N LYS A 165 -36.29 -0.49 -6.98
CA LYS A 165 -35.67 -1.23 -8.08
C LYS A 165 -34.89 -0.33 -9.05
N HIS A 166 -35.37 0.87 -9.31
CA HIS A 166 -34.69 1.82 -10.20
C HIS A 166 -33.38 2.37 -9.63
N SER A 167 -33.25 2.35 -8.33
CA SER A 167 -32.05 2.82 -7.65
C SER A 167 -30.83 1.91 -7.89
N VAL A 168 -31.02 0.63 -8.24
CA VAL A 168 -29.95 -0.30 -8.59
C VAL A 168 -29.14 0.22 -9.78
N ALA A 169 -29.81 0.78 -10.80
CA ALA A 169 -29.15 1.39 -11.96
C ALA A 169 -28.30 2.62 -11.57
N ARG A 170 -28.71 3.38 -10.55
CA ARG A 170 -27.91 4.49 -10.01
C ARG A 170 -26.67 4.01 -9.28
N LEU A 171 -26.71 2.83 -8.66
CA LEU A 171 -25.58 2.27 -7.93
C LEU A 171 -24.47 1.79 -8.88
N ILE A 172 -24.84 1.00 -9.89
CA ILE A 172 -23.87 0.30 -10.78
C ILE A 172 -23.77 0.92 -12.18
N GLY A 173 -24.71 1.78 -12.56
CA GLY A 173 -24.85 2.35 -13.89
C GLY A 173 -26.00 1.72 -14.68
N ALA A 174 -26.55 2.48 -15.63
CA ALA A 174 -27.60 2.01 -16.52
C ALA A 174 -27.00 1.11 -17.63
N PRO A 175 -27.73 0.08 -18.10
CA PRO A 175 -27.31 -0.72 -19.25
C PRO A 175 -27.22 0.15 -20.52
N PRO A 176 -26.42 -0.27 -21.52
CA PRO A 176 -26.33 0.41 -22.80
C PRO A 176 -27.72 0.61 -23.44
N GLY A 177 -28.00 1.86 -23.88
CA GLY A 177 -29.26 2.24 -24.50
C GLY A 177 -30.34 2.79 -23.56
N TYR A 178 -30.07 2.85 -22.26
CA TYR A 178 -30.97 3.51 -21.30
C TYR A 178 -30.50 4.93 -20.96
N VAL A 179 -31.44 5.77 -20.58
CA VAL A 179 -31.15 7.15 -20.13
C VAL A 179 -30.28 7.10 -18.88
N GLY A 180 -29.18 7.89 -18.88
CA GLY A 180 -28.21 7.90 -17.77
C GLY A 180 -27.02 6.92 -17.94
N TYR A 181 -26.88 6.23 -19.08
CA TYR A 181 -25.74 5.33 -19.34
C TYR A 181 -24.39 6.05 -19.26
N GLU A 182 -24.30 7.30 -19.73
CA GLU A 182 -23.06 8.09 -19.73
C GLU A 182 -22.65 8.59 -18.33
N GLU A 183 -23.57 8.65 -17.38
CA GLU A 183 -23.30 9.18 -16.04
C GLU A 183 -22.54 8.18 -15.14
N GLY A 184 -22.55 6.88 -15.51
CA GLY A 184 -21.96 5.82 -14.68
C GLY A 184 -22.74 5.59 -13.38
N GLY A 185 -22.37 4.55 -12.63
CA GLY A 185 -22.96 4.30 -11.30
C GLY A 185 -22.14 4.92 -10.18
N VAL A 186 -22.79 5.29 -9.09
CA VAL A 186 -22.13 5.88 -7.91
C VAL A 186 -20.99 4.99 -7.40
N LEU A 187 -21.24 3.69 -7.27
CA LEU A 187 -20.24 2.73 -6.83
C LEU A 187 -19.13 2.52 -7.88
N THR A 188 -19.52 2.29 -9.14
CA THR A 188 -18.57 2.01 -10.22
C THR A 188 -17.65 3.19 -10.50
N GLU A 189 -18.17 4.42 -10.47
CA GLU A 189 -17.34 5.64 -10.61
C GLU A 189 -16.42 5.85 -9.41
N ALA A 190 -16.87 5.60 -8.19
CA ALA A 190 -16.05 5.72 -7.01
C ALA A 190 -14.88 4.73 -7.05
N VAL A 191 -15.12 3.47 -7.43
CA VAL A 191 -14.09 2.43 -7.55
C VAL A 191 -13.16 2.72 -8.72
N ARG A 192 -13.67 3.22 -9.85
CA ARG A 192 -12.85 3.57 -11.01
C ARG A 192 -11.87 4.71 -10.71
N ARG A 193 -12.32 5.71 -9.94
CA ARG A 193 -11.48 6.87 -9.56
C ARG A 193 -10.45 6.53 -8.51
N ARG A 194 -10.82 5.68 -7.53
CA ARG A 194 -9.94 5.23 -6.45
C ARG A 194 -10.09 3.73 -6.25
N PRO A 195 -9.29 2.90 -6.93
CA PRO A 195 -9.42 1.44 -6.87
C PRO A 195 -8.99 0.85 -5.52
N TYR A 196 -8.16 1.56 -4.75
CA TYR A 196 -7.69 1.12 -3.43
C TYR A 196 -8.43 1.89 -2.35
N GLN A 197 -9.54 1.32 -1.88
CA GLN A 197 -10.39 1.92 -0.85
C GLN A 197 -11.22 0.86 -0.14
N VAL A 198 -11.79 1.22 1.00
CA VAL A 198 -12.79 0.43 1.72
C VAL A 198 -14.18 0.89 1.32
N ILE A 199 -15.05 -0.04 0.95
CA ILE A 199 -16.46 0.27 0.62
C ILE A 199 -17.30 -0.17 1.80
N LEU A 200 -18.05 0.76 2.38
CA LEU A 200 -19.01 0.51 3.44
C LEU A 200 -20.43 0.65 2.90
N PHE A 201 -21.17 -0.44 2.88
CA PHE A 201 -22.61 -0.42 2.66
C PHE A 201 -23.30 -0.33 4.03
N ASP A 202 -23.84 0.84 4.33
CA ASP A 202 -24.56 1.06 5.59
C ASP A 202 -26.05 0.74 5.41
N GLU A 203 -26.69 0.27 6.48
CA GLU A 203 -28.12 -0.11 6.49
C GLU A 203 -28.52 -1.08 5.36
N ILE A 204 -27.68 -2.07 5.11
CA ILE A 204 -27.82 -3.02 4.00
C ILE A 204 -29.18 -3.73 3.98
N GLU A 205 -29.82 -3.90 5.13
CA GLU A 205 -31.15 -4.50 5.28
C GLU A 205 -32.26 -3.70 4.61
N LYS A 206 -32.04 -2.43 4.32
CA LYS A 206 -33.02 -1.55 3.65
C LYS A 206 -32.92 -1.61 2.12
N ALA A 207 -31.86 -2.19 1.59
CA ALA A 207 -31.63 -2.27 0.15
C ALA A 207 -32.67 -3.17 -0.55
N HIS A 208 -32.99 -2.80 -1.80
CA HIS A 208 -33.79 -3.68 -2.65
C HIS A 208 -33.09 -5.01 -2.90
N PRO A 209 -33.82 -6.16 -2.95
CA PRO A 209 -33.20 -7.48 -3.17
C PRO A 209 -32.31 -7.58 -4.41
N ASP A 210 -32.60 -6.85 -5.48
CA ASP A 210 -31.80 -6.83 -6.70
C ASP A 210 -30.39 -6.23 -6.48
N VAL A 211 -30.20 -5.39 -5.46
CA VAL A 211 -28.88 -4.89 -5.05
C VAL A 211 -28.00 -6.03 -4.55
N PHE A 212 -28.56 -6.94 -3.74
CA PHE A 212 -27.83 -8.11 -3.25
C PHE A 212 -27.38 -9.03 -4.39
N ASN A 213 -28.28 -9.28 -5.35
CA ASN A 213 -27.95 -10.10 -6.52
C ASN A 213 -26.77 -9.49 -7.31
N CYS A 214 -26.76 -8.16 -7.44
CA CYS A 214 -25.69 -7.49 -8.13
C CYS A 214 -24.36 -7.55 -7.37
N LEU A 215 -24.36 -7.27 -6.06
CA LEU A 215 -23.15 -7.28 -5.23
C LEU A 215 -22.57 -8.68 -5.04
N LEU A 216 -23.43 -9.70 -4.89
CA LEU A 216 -22.97 -11.09 -4.71
C LEU A 216 -22.44 -11.72 -6.01
N TYR A 217 -22.90 -11.27 -7.17
CA TYR A 217 -22.38 -11.78 -8.45
C TYR A 217 -20.97 -11.26 -8.75
N THR A 218 -20.60 -10.11 -8.18
CA THR A 218 -19.29 -9.47 -8.39
C THR A 218 -18.27 -9.78 -7.28
N SER A 219 -18.68 -10.42 -6.21
CA SER A 219 -17.84 -10.84 -5.08
C SER A 219 -17.67 -12.35 -5.01
#